data_7057dc65629dce75ff2a9430de5b9d85
#
_entry.id   7057dc65629dce75ff2a9430de5b9d85
#
_cell.length_a   1.000
_cell.length_b   1.000
_cell.length_c   1.000
_cell.angle_alpha   90.00
_cell.angle_beta   90.00
_cell.angle_gamma   90.00
#
_symmetry.space_group_name_H-M   'P 1'
#
loop_
_entity.id
_entity.type
_entity.pdbx_description
1 polymer ?
#
loop_
_entity_poly.entity_id
_entity_poly.type
_entity_poly.pdbx_seq_one_letter_code
_entity_poly.pdbx_strand_id
1 'polypeptide(L)'
;MNRVLDLASSYAVSVARAGSGMAVGALGARPERPLELYEFEACPFCRKAREALSILDLDAVVYPCPKGGQRFRPQVEKRGGKAQFPWLVDPNAGVEMYESDDIVRHLFTRYGDGRVPWSLALAPLTLVSGAVASICRPLSGVRVRPSRAPERPLELWSFEASPYCRIVRDALCTLEIPYLLHNVAKGSPRRAAFVARAGKMQVPYLHDPNSGRSLFESADIVAYLDETYALEHGATARDVGADGGRRVSA
;
A
#
# COMPACT_ATOMS: atom_id res chain seq x y z
N MET A 1 4.34 -11.68 17.12
CA MET A 1 3.41 -12.14 16.07
C MET A 1 4.01 -13.34 15.36
N ASN A 2 3.29 -14.40 15.08
CA ASN A 2 3.88 -15.67 14.61
C ASN A 2 4.11 -15.60 13.09
N ARG A 3 5.37 -15.37 12.69
CA ARG A 3 5.82 -15.12 11.30
C ARG A 3 5.37 -16.21 10.31
N VAL A 4 5.29 -17.46 10.77
CA VAL A 4 4.87 -18.61 9.94
C VAL A 4 3.38 -18.51 9.61
N LEU A 5 2.53 -18.12 10.58
CA LEU A 5 1.10 -17.95 10.37
C LEU A 5 0.79 -16.77 9.45
N ASP A 6 1.54 -15.65 9.57
CA ASP A 6 1.40 -14.48 8.70
C ASP A 6 1.76 -14.83 7.25
N LEU A 7 2.82 -15.57 7.05
CA LEU A 7 3.25 -16.01 5.72
C LEU A 7 2.25 -17.00 5.11
N ALA A 8 1.85 -18.02 5.86
CA ALA A 8 0.90 -19.06 5.40
C ALA A 8 -0.46 -18.43 5.02
N SER A 9 -0.99 -17.53 5.84
CA SER A 9 -2.24 -16.82 5.54
C SER A 9 -2.12 -15.90 4.31
N SER A 10 -0.97 -15.25 4.12
CA SER A 10 -0.70 -14.41 2.94
C SER A 10 -0.60 -15.23 1.67
N TYR A 11 -0.02 -16.44 1.73
CA TYR A 11 0.00 -17.38 0.60
C TYR A 11 -1.40 -17.88 0.26
N ALA A 12 -2.19 -18.30 1.26
CA ALA A 12 -3.55 -18.78 1.05
C ALA A 12 -4.42 -17.75 0.31
N VAL A 13 -4.30 -16.49 0.68
CA VAL A 13 -5.00 -15.39 0.00
C VAL A 13 -4.53 -15.19 -1.44
N SER A 14 -3.23 -15.30 -1.71
CA SER A 14 -2.69 -15.16 -3.08
C SER A 14 -3.14 -16.30 -3.99
N VAL A 15 -3.22 -17.52 -3.46
CA VAL A 15 -3.76 -18.70 -4.17
C VAL A 15 -5.27 -18.53 -4.43
N ALA A 16 -6.04 -18.11 -3.42
CA ALA A 16 -7.48 -17.90 -3.55
C ALA A 16 -7.85 -16.85 -4.62
N ARG A 17 -6.93 -15.92 -4.93
CA ARG A 17 -7.09 -14.90 -5.99
C ARG A 17 -6.46 -15.31 -7.32
N ALA A 18 -6.08 -16.58 -7.51
CA ALA A 18 -5.47 -17.10 -8.73
C ALA A 18 -4.30 -16.24 -9.24
N GLY A 19 -3.52 -15.64 -8.32
CA GLY A 19 -2.38 -14.79 -8.67
C GLY A 19 -2.73 -13.46 -9.32
N SER A 20 -3.95 -12.94 -9.17
CA SER A 20 -4.33 -11.61 -9.67
C SER A 20 -3.35 -10.54 -9.16
N GLY A 21 -2.83 -9.68 -10.07
CA GLY A 21 -1.78 -8.70 -9.77
C GLY A 21 -0.36 -9.27 -9.71
N MET A 22 -0.15 -10.54 -10.13
CA MET A 22 1.20 -11.14 -10.24
C MET A 22 1.95 -10.69 -11.50
N ALA A 23 1.23 -10.46 -12.59
CA ALA A 23 1.79 -10.08 -13.88
C ALA A 23 1.08 -8.85 -14.45
N VAL A 24 1.82 -8.12 -15.28
CA VAL A 24 1.25 -7.01 -16.03
C VAL A 24 0.34 -7.51 -17.14
N GLY A 25 -0.69 -6.71 -17.43
CA GLY A 25 -1.62 -6.90 -18.56
C GLY A 25 -1.27 -6.01 -19.74
N ALA A 26 -2.28 -5.64 -20.51
CA ALA A 26 -2.14 -4.67 -21.58
C ALA A 26 -1.92 -3.26 -21.00
N LEU A 27 -0.75 -2.69 -21.30
CA LEU A 27 -0.34 -1.38 -20.79
C LEU A 27 -0.74 -0.29 -21.78
N GLY A 28 -1.38 0.76 -21.27
CA GLY A 28 -1.75 1.97 -22.02
C GLY A 28 -0.89 3.19 -21.69
N ALA A 29 -1.52 4.37 -21.73
CA ALA A 29 -0.88 5.63 -21.37
C ALA A 29 -0.34 5.61 -19.93
N ARG A 30 0.71 6.40 -19.69
CA ARG A 30 1.24 6.56 -18.32
C ARG A 30 0.76 7.88 -17.73
N PRO A 31 0.36 7.90 -16.44
CA PRO A 31 0.04 9.16 -15.77
C PRO A 31 1.29 10.03 -15.66
N GLU A 32 1.16 11.34 -15.91
CA GLU A 32 2.25 12.32 -15.74
C GLU A 32 2.50 12.63 -14.27
N ARG A 33 1.43 12.65 -13.47
CA ARG A 33 1.46 12.83 -12.02
C ARG A 33 1.05 11.53 -11.33
N PRO A 34 1.66 11.17 -10.20
CA PRO A 34 1.26 9.99 -9.45
C PRO A 34 -0.24 10.02 -9.11
N LEU A 35 -0.88 8.86 -9.21
CA LEU A 35 -2.22 8.64 -8.67
C LEU A 35 -2.14 8.67 -7.15
N GLU A 36 -3.25 9.03 -6.47
CA GLU A 36 -3.34 8.95 -5.02
C GLU A 36 -4.39 7.89 -4.64
N LEU A 37 -4.01 6.96 -3.78
CA LEU A 37 -4.91 5.93 -3.29
C LEU A 37 -5.00 5.97 -1.77
N TYR A 38 -6.19 6.29 -1.26
CA TYR A 38 -6.52 6.22 0.16
C TYR A 38 -7.17 4.87 0.44
N GLU A 39 -6.55 4.07 1.31
CA GLU A 39 -6.92 2.68 1.48
C GLU A 39 -6.46 2.09 2.82
N PHE A 40 -6.86 0.87 3.15
CA PHE A 40 -6.25 0.07 4.22
C PHE A 40 -6.07 -1.39 3.78
N GLU A 41 -4.96 -2.01 4.22
CA GLU A 41 -4.48 -3.28 3.66
C GLU A 41 -5.50 -4.42 3.79
N ALA A 42 -6.22 -4.50 4.90
CA ALA A 42 -7.20 -5.56 5.15
C ALA A 42 -8.50 -5.43 4.35
N CYS A 43 -8.72 -4.32 3.64
CA CYS A 43 -9.93 -4.07 2.87
C CYS A 43 -9.95 -4.87 1.56
N PRO A 44 -10.95 -5.73 1.29
CA PRO A 44 -11.03 -6.49 0.06
C PRO A 44 -11.29 -5.61 -1.17
N PHE A 45 -12.02 -4.52 -1.02
CA PHE A 45 -12.28 -3.54 -2.08
C PHE A 45 -11.01 -2.73 -2.42
N CYS A 46 -10.25 -2.34 -1.40
CA CYS A 46 -8.95 -1.68 -1.58
C CYS A 46 -7.97 -2.58 -2.32
N ARG A 47 -7.94 -3.86 -1.97
CA ARG A 47 -7.14 -4.86 -2.66
C ARG A 47 -7.45 -4.92 -4.16
N LYS A 48 -8.73 -4.86 -4.54
CA LYS A 48 -9.16 -4.86 -5.94
C LYS A 48 -8.56 -3.68 -6.71
N ALA A 49 -8.52 -2.49 -6.12
CA ALA A 49 -7.88 -1.32 -6.69
C ALA A 49 -6.35 -1.51 -6.83
N ARG A 50 -5.67 -2.08 -5.80
CA ARG A 50 -4.23 -2.38 -5.87
C ARG A 50 -3.90 -3.45 -6.91
N GLU A 51 -4.74 -4.47 -7.08
CA GLU A 51 -4.60 -5.47 -8.16
C GLU A 51 -4.66 -4.81 -9.54
N ALA A 52 -5.58 -3.87 -9.75
CA ALA A 52 -5.65 -3.09 -10.99
C ALA A 52 -4.39 -2.26 -11.23
N LEU A 53 -3.90 -1.53 -10.22
CA LEU A 53 -2.63 -0.80 -10.30
C LEU A 53 -1.45 -1.72 -10.66
N SER A 54 -1.40 -2.90 -10.05
CA SER A 54 -0.33 -3.89 -10.30
C SER A 54 -0.38 -4.46 -11.72
N ILE A 55 -1.59 -4.79 -12.22
CA ILE A 55 -1.79 -5.31 -13.59
C ILE A 55 -1.46 -4.25 -14.63
N LEU A 56 -1.77 -3.00 -14.37
CA LEU A 56 -1.52 -1.87 -15.26
C LEU A 56 -0.12 -1.25 -15.07
N ASP A 57 0.68 -1.80 -14.17
CA ASP A 57 2.04 -1.31 -13.87
C ASP A 57 2.05 0.18 -13.49
N LEU A 58 1.04 0.64 -12.75
CA LEU A 58 0.87 2.04 -12.35
C LEU A 58 1.47 2.31 -10.98
N ASP A 59 2.12 3.45 -10.85
CA ASP A 59 2.56 3.99 -9.57
C ASP A 59 1.45 4.79 -8.91
N ALA A 60 1.42 4.78 -7.59
CA ALA A 60 0.49 5.58 -6.81
C ALA A 60 1.11 5.98 -5.47
N VAL A 61 0.82 7.19 -5.02
CA VAL A 61 1.02 7.54 -3.61
C VAL A 61 -0.11 6.90 -2.81
N VAL A 62 0.24 6.00 -1.91
CA VAL A 62 -0.71 5.32 -1.04
C VAL A 62 -0.74 6.04 0.31
N TYR A 63 -1.93 6.42 0.72
CA TYR A 63 -2.23 7.03 2.01
C TYR A 63 -2.99 6.03 2.87
N PRO A 64 -2.31 5.36 3.82
CA PRO A 64 -2.93 4.35 4.65
C PRO A 64 -4.00 4.91 5.58
N CYS A 65 -5.18 4.29 5.57
CA CYS A 65 -6.35 4.71 6.34
C CYS A 65 -6.86 3.57 7.25
N PRO A 66 -6.07 3.03 8.19
CA PRO A 66 -6.52 1.97 9.09
C PRO A 66 -7.64 2.45 10.00
N LYS A 67 -8.40 1.51 10.57
CA LYS A 67 -9.48 1.84 11.52
C LYS A 67 -8.89 2.55 12.76
N GLY A 68 -9.48 3.70 13.09
CA GLY A 68 -9.00 4.57 14.17
C GLY A 68 -7.86 5.51 13.75
N GLY A 69 -7.39 5.44 12.51
CA GLY A 69 -6.37 6.34 11.97
C GLY A 69 -6.83 7.80 11.95
N GLN A 70 -5.93 8.69 12.33
CA GLN A 70 -6.22 10.13 12.44
C GLN A 70 -5.46 10.97 11.42
N ARG A 71 -4.53 10.36 10.67
CA ARG A 71 -3.66 11.09 9.75
C ARG A 71 -4.34 11.38 8.41
N PHE A 72 -4.93 10.37 7.79
CA PHE A 72 -5.49 10.47 6.43
C PHE A 72 -7.02 10.30 6.36
N ARG A 73 -7.63 9.51 7.26
CA ARG A 73 -9.10 9.34 7.28
C ARG A 73 -9.88 10.64 7.36
N PRO A 74 -9.52 11.61 8.24
CA PRO A 74 -10.23 12.89 8.30
C PRO A 74 -10.13 13.71 7.01
N GLN A 75 -9.03 13.55 6.26
CA GLN A 75 -8.86 14.23 4.97
C GLN A 75 -9.84 13.66 3.93
N VAL A 76 -10.00 12.32 3.87
CA VAL A 76 -10.96 11.67 2.98
C VAL A 76 -12.39 12.10 3.30
N GLU A 77 -12.75 12.12 4.57
CA GLU A 77 -14.07 12.55 5.01
C GLU A 77 -14.34 14.01 4.66
N LYS A 78 -13.36 14.90 4.87
CA LYS A 78 -13.49 16.32 4.56
C LYS A 78 -13.59 16.59 3.05
N ARG A 79 -12.77 15.92 2.21
CA ARG A 79 -12.74 16.13 0.75
C ARG A 79 -13.85 15.38 0.03
N GLY A 80 -14.04 14.11 0.39
CA GLY A 80 -14.96 13.21 -0.30
C GLY A 80 -16.33 13.09 0.34
N GLY A 81 -16.56 13.72 1.51
CA GLY A 81 -17.85 13.72 2.21
C GLY A 81 -18.17 12.46 2.99
N LYS A 82 -17.36 11.41 2.90
CA LYS A 82 -17.56 10.14 3.63
C LYS A 82 -16.25 9.38 3.85
N ALA A 83 -16.14 8.67 4.98
CA ALA A 83 -14.99 7.79 5.28
C ALA A 83 -15.18 6.40 4.65
N GLN A 84 -15.19 6.33 3.32
CA GLN A 84 -15.31 5.08 2.54
C GLN A 84 -14.00 4.80 1.79
N PHE A 85 -13.63 3.53 1.63
CA PHE A 85 -12.39 3.09 0.99
C PHE A 85 -12.64 1.90 0.06
N PRO A 86 -11.88 1.82 -1.06
CA PRO A 86 -10.83 2.74 -1.49
C PRO A 86 -11.40 4.07 -1.98
N TRP A 87 -10.57 5.12 -1.92
CA TRP A 87 -10.82 6.39 -2.59
C TRP A 87 -9.60 6.73 -3.46
N LEU A 88 -9.85 6.90 -4.75
CA LEU A 88 -8.83 7.23 -5.75
C LEU A 88 -8.94 8.70 -6.12
N VAL A 89 -7.79 9.36 -6.19
CA VAL A 89 -7.63 10.68 -6.80
C VAL A 89 -6.73 10.52 -8.03
N ASP A 90 -7.24 10.88 -9.19
CA ASP A 90 -6.48 10.94 -10.43
C ASP A 90 -6.31 12.39 -10.88
N PRO A 91 -5.16 13.01 -10.55
CA PRO A 91 -4.90 14.40 -10.91
C PRO A 91 -4.70 14.63 -12.41
N ASN A 92 -4.47 13.55 -13.20
CA ASN A 92 -4.30 13.63 -14.64
C ASN A 92 -5.64 13.69 -15.39
N ALA A 93 -6.70 13.20 -14.76
CA ALA A 93 -8.06 13.26 -15.28
C ALA A 93 -8.92 14.30 -14.53
N GLY A 94 -8.43 14.86 -13.42
CA GLY A 94 -9.19 15.78 -12.59
C GLY A 94 -10.37 15.12 -11.88
N VAL A 95 -10.26 13.82 -11.54
CA VAL A 95 -11.34 13.05 -10.93
C VAL A 95 -10.94 12.51 -9.56
N GLU A 96 -11.96 12.43 -8.69
CA GLU A 96 -11.89 11.79 -7.39
C GLU A 96 -13.07 10.82 -7.29
N MET A 97 -12.83 9.56 -6.89
CA MET A 97 -13.88 8.57 -6.91
C MET A 97 -13.76 7.53 -5.81
N TYR A 98 -14.92 7.06 -5.40
CA TYR A 98 -15.08 5.87 -4.57
C TYR A 98 -15.46 4.67 -5.45
N GLU A 99 -15.85 3.58 -4.83
CA GLU A 99 -16.28 2.32 -5.42
C GLU A 99 -15.19 1.61 -6.23
N SER A 100 -14.78 0.48 -5.71
CA SER A 100 -13.67 -0.30 -6.31
C SER A 100 -13.92 -0.70 -7.76
N ASP A 101 -15.19 -0.92 -8.16
CA ASP A 101 -15.56 -1.28 -9.53
C ASP A 101 -15.40 -0.10 -10.49
N ASP A 102 -15.78 1.09 -10.04
CA ASP A 102 -15.62 2.32 -10.83
C ASP A 102 -14.17 2.72 -10.95
N ILE A 103 -13.39 2.59 -9.85
CA ILE A 103 -11.93 2.79 -9.85
C ILE A 103 -11.27 1.85 -10.86
N VAL A 104 -11.56 0.57 -10.81
CA VAL A 104 -11.00 -0.42 -11.74
C VAL A 104 -11.37 -0.09 -13.18
N ARG A 105 -12.63 0.22 -13.46
CA ARG A 105 -13.09 0.61 -14.80
C ARG A 105 -12.35 1.86 -15.30
N HIS A 106 -12.24 2.89 -14.45
CA HIS A 106 -11.50 4.12 -14.77
C HIS A 106 -10.04 3.83 -15.13
N LEU A 107 -9.34 3.07 -14.26
CA LEU A 107 -7.94 2.74 -14.47
C LEU A 107 -7.70 1.98 -15.77
N PHE A 108 -8.52 0.95 -16.07
CA PHE A 108 -8.38 0.17 -17.31
C PHE A 108 -8.75 0.98 -18.56
N THR A 109 -9.77 1.84 -18.48
CA THR A 109 -10.14 2.70 -19.61
C THR A 109 -9.09 3.77 -19.90
N ARG A 110 -8.49 4.34 -18.87
CA ARG A 110 -7.55 5.47 -19.02
C ARG A 110 -6.13 5.02 -19.28
N TYR A 111 -5.69 3.94 -18.61
CA TYR A 111 -4.30 3.52 -18.54
C TYR A 111 -4.04 2.09 -19.04
N GLY A 112 -5.06 1.41 -19.53
CA GLY A 112 -5.01 0.08 -20.12
C GLY A 112 -5.56 0.06 -21.54
N ASP A 113 -6.05 -1.11 -21.95
CA ASP A 113 -6.73 -1.33 -23.25
C ASP A 113 -8.27 -1.16 -23.19
N GLY A 114 -8.80 -0.69 -22.08
CA GLY A 114 -10.23 -0.52 -21.82
C GLY A 114 -10.94 -1.80 -21.35
N ARG A 115 -10.25 -2.93 -21.26
CA ARG A 115 -10.84 -4.23 -20.88
C ARG A 115 -10.47 -4.61 -19.46
N VAL A 116 -11.46 -4.70 -18.58
CA VAL A 116 -11.25 -5.20 -17.22
C VAL A 116 -11.10 -6.72 -17.25
N PRO A 117 -10.01 -7.31 -16.73
CA PRO A 117 -9.86 -8.76 -16.64
C PRO A 117 -11.01 -9.40 -15.85
N TRP A 118 -11.44 -10.58 -16.27
CA TRP A 118 -12.54 -11.32 -15.62
C TRP A 118 -12.27 -11.57 -14.13
N SER A 119 -11.01 -11.74 -13.72
CA SER A 119 -10.58 -11.90 -12.32
C SER A 119 -10.91 -10.71 -11.43
N LEU A 120 -11.04 -9.51 -12.01
CA LEU A 120 -11.46 -8.29 -11.33
C LEU A 120 -12.95 -7.98 -11.55
N ALA A 121 -13.56 -8.50 -12.62
CA ALA A 121 -14.96 -8.25 -12.93
C ALA A 121 -15.93 -9.07 -12.06
N LEU A 122 -15.52 -10.25 -11.55
CA LEU A 122 -16.35 -11.15 -10.75
C LEU A 122 -16.41 -10.72 -9.28
N ALA A 123 -17.37 -9.85 -8.94
CA ALA A 123 -17.60 -9.35 -7.58
C ALA A 123 -17.73 -10.43 -6.48
N PRO A 124 -18.44 -11.57 -6.68
CA PRO A 124 -18.60 -12.58 -5.64
C PRO A 124 -17.28 -13.21 -5.18
N LEU A 125 -16.35 -13.46 -6.11
CA LEU A 125 -15.03 -14.01 -5.80
C LEU A 125 -14.16 -13.05 -4.96
N THR A 126 -14.32 -11.77 -5.18
CA THR A 126 -13.61 -10.71 -4.41
C THR A 126 -14.09 -10.67 -2.96
N LEU A 127 -15.41 -10.79 -2.74
CA LEU A 127 -16.01 -10.77 -1.40
C LEU A 127 -15.68 -12.03 -0.60
N VAL A 128 -15.81 -13.21 -1.20
CA VAL A 128 -15.53 -14.49 -0.52
C VAL A 128 -14.04 -14.59 -0.15
N SER A 129 -13.13 -14.27 -1.08
CA SER A 129 -11.70 -14.33 -0.82
C SER A 129 -11.24 -13.25 0.17
N GLY A 130 -11.88 -12.08 0.19
CA GLY A 130 -11.64 -11.02 1.17
C GLY A 130 -12.13 -11.40 2.57
N ALA A 131 -13.29 -12.03 2.68
CA ALA A 131 -13.82 -12.52 3.95
C ALA A 131 -12.91 -13.63 4.54
N VAL A 132 -12.48 -14.60 3.72
CA VAL A 132 -11.53 -15.65 4.14
C VAL A 132 -10.20 -15.03 4.58
N ALA A 133 -9.68 -14.04 3.86
CA ALA A 133 -8.45 -13.35 4.25
C ALA A 133 -8.58 -12.62 5.60
N SER A 134 -9.73 -12.02 5.87
CA SER A 134 -10.02 -11.32 7.13
C SER A 134 -10.17 -12.29 8.32
N ILE A 135 -10.70 -13.49 8.08
CA ILE A 135 -10.84 -14.55 9.10
C ILE A 135 -9.45 -15.13 9.45
N CYS A 136 -8.59 -15.31 8.45
CA CYS A 136 -7.26 -15.89 8.64
C CYS A 136 -6.25 -14.92 9.30
N ARG A 137 -6.52 -13.62 9.30
CA ARG A 137 -5.63 -12.57 9.85
C ARG A 137 -6.43 -11.55 10.69
N PRO A 138 -6.98 -11.97 11.84
CA PRO A 138 -7.72 -11.04 12.68
C PRO A 138 -6.81 -9.90 13.14
N LEU A 139 -7.15 -8.66 12.70
CA LEU A 139 -6.54 -7.39 13.12
C LEU A 139 -5.25 -6.92 12.39
N SER A 140 -4.63 -7.72 11.52
CA SER A 140 -3.47 -7.26 10.74
C SER A 140 -3.89 -6.21 9.68
N GLY A 141 -3.23 -5.05 9.65
CA GLY A 141 -3.54 -3.96 8.72
C GLY A 141 -4.91 -3.28 8.93
N VAL A 142 -5.61 -3.59 10.04
CA VAL A 142 -6.95 -3.04 10.34
C VAL A 142 -6.87 -1.84 11.28
N ARG A 143 -6.09 -1.93 12.35
CA ARG A 143 -6.05 -0.94 13.43
C ARG A 143 -4.77 -0.12 13.40
N VAL A 144 -4.93 1.17 13.68
CA VAL A 144 -3.80 2.07 13.82
C VAL A 144 -2.94 1.74 15.05
N ARG A 145 -1.65 1.94 14.93
CA ARG A 145 -0.65 1.97 16.01
C ARG A 145 -0.08 3.39 16.11
N PRO A 146 0.25 3.88 17.31
CA PRO A 146 0.92 5.16 17.48
C PRO A 146 2.22 5.21 16.67
N SER A 147 2.40 6.28 15.90
CA SER A 147 3.58 6.46 15.06
C SER A 147 3.88 7.93 14.79
N ARG A 148 5.16 8.23 14.53
CA ARG A 148 5.55 9.52 13.97
C ARG A 148 5.38 9.53 12.45
N ALA A 149 4.99 10.67 11.89
CA ALA A 149 4.90 10.84 10.46
C ALA A 149 6.29 11.01 9.85
N PRO A 150 6.61 10.38 8.69
CA PRO A 150 7.77 10.77 7.90
C PRO A 150 7.56 12.16 7.28
N GLU A 151 8.66 12.89 7.02
CA GLU A 151 8.60 14.19 6.32
C GLU A 151 8.21 14.02 4.84
N ARG A 152 8.69 12.96 4.22
CA ARG A 152 8.39 12.56 2.83
C ARG A 152 7.86 11.14 2.81
N PRO A 153 6.92 10.80 1.88
CA PRO A 153 6.50 9.42 1.68
C PRO A 153 7.71 8.51 1.42
N LEU A 154 7.66 7.29 1.96
CA LEU A 154 8.64 6.25 1.65
C LEU A 154 8.42 5.73 0.22
N GLU A 155 9.39 5.05 -0.36
CA GLU A 155 9.27 4.41 -1.66
C GLU A 155 9.25 2.89 -1.49
N LEU A 156 8.24 2.22 -2.06
CA LEU A 156 8.09 0.77 -1.96
C LEU A 156 7.96 0.13 -3.35
N TRP A 157 8.96 -0.69 -3.75
CA TRP A 157 8.85 -1.56 -4.92
C TRP A 157 8.17 -2.86 -4.51
N SER A 158 7.08 -3.18 -5.20
CA SER A 158 6.15 -4.23 -4.79
C SER A 158 5.32 -4.74 -5.97
N PHE A 159 4.55 -5.80 -5.76
CA PHE A 159 3.38 -6.17 -6.56
C PHE A 159 2.34 -6.84 -5.66
N GLU A 160 1.06 -6.75 -6.04
CA GLU A 160 -0.04 -7.10 -5.12
C GLU A 160 -0.06 -8.57 -4.69
N ALA A 161 0.25 -9.50 -5.58
CA ALA A 161 0.18 -10.93 -5.28
C ALA A 161 1.30 -11.44 -4.36
N SER A 162 2.35 -10.65 -4.08
CA SER A 162 3.47 -11.07 -3.24
C SER A 162 3.08 -11.10 -1.75
N PRO A 163 3.19 -12.26 -1.08
CA PRO A 163 2.90 -12.38 0.34
C PRO A 163 3.89 -11.57 1.21
N TYR A 164 5.15 -11.48 0.81
CA TYR A 164 6.18 -10.70 1.52
C TYR A 164 5.92 -9.19 1.41
N CYS A 165 5.49 -8.72 0.23
CA CYS A 165 5.12 -7.32 0.04
C CYS A 165 3.90 -6.94 0.90
N ARG A 166 2.94 -7.85 1.07
CA ARG A 166 1.79 -7.64 1.93
C ARG A 166 2.19 -7.40 3.38
N ILE A 167 3.16 -8.16 3.92
CA ILE A 167 3.65 -7.99 5.29
C ILE A 167 4.18 -6.56 5.50
N VAL A 168 4.90 -6.02 4.53
CA VAL A 168 5.40 -4.64 4.59
C VAL A 168 4.26 -3.61 4.50
N ARG A 169 3.31 -3.83 3.58
CA ARG A 169 2.14 -2.93 3.47
C ARG A 169 1.26 -2.95 4.72
N ASP A 170 1.11 -4.11 5.39
CA ASP A 170 0.44 -4.21 6.70
C ASP A 170 1.12 -3.30 7.74
N ALA A 171 2.45 -3.32 7.82
CA ALA A 171 3.21 -2.49 8.76
C ALA A 171 3.05 -1.00 8.42
N LEU A 172 3.24 -0.62 7.15
CA LEU A 172 3.01 0.76 6.68
C LEU A 172 1.58 1.22 6.98
N CYS A 173 0.59 0.34 6.78
CA CYS A 173 -0.81 0.64 7.03
C CYS A 173 -1.07 0.88 8.52
N THR A 174 -0.62 0.00 9.41
CA THR A 174 -0.87 0.15 10.86
C THR A 174 -0.17 1.35 11.46
N LEU A 175 0.95 1.78 10.89
CA LEU A 175 1.71 2.96 11.29
C LEU A 175 1.27 4.26 10.56
N GLU A 176 0.24 4.20 9.71
CA GLU A 176 -0.20 5.32 8.86
C GLU A 176 0.97 6.01 8.11
N ILE A 177 1.92 5.23 7.61
CA ILE A 177 3.08 5.75 6.87
C ILE A 177 2.74 5.82 5.37
N PRO A 178 2.69 7.02 4.76
CA PRO A 178 2.44 7.17 3.34
C PRO A 178 3.64 6.68 2.53
N TYR A 179 3.38 6.11 1.37
CA TYR A 179 4.45 5.62 0.49
C TYR A 179 4.09 5.74 -0.98
N LEU A 180 5.11 5.99 -1.80
CA LEU A 180 5.02 5.87 -3.25
C LEU A 180 5.20 4.39 -3.61
N LEU A 181 4.13 3.79 -4.10
CA LEU A 181 4.12 2.42 -4.59
C LEU A 181 4.66 2.38 -6.02
N HIS A 182 5.75 1.64 -6.21
CA HIS A 182 6.29 1.29 -7.53
C HIS A 182 5.93 -0.16 -7.86
N ASN A 183 5.00 -0.36 -8.79
CA ASN A 183 4.64 -1.69 -9.22
C ASN A 183 5.71 -2.28 -10.15
N VAL A 184 6.17 -3.50 -9.82
CA VAL A 184 7.16 -4.26 -10.59
C VAL A 184 6.72 -5.74 -10.75
N ALA A 185 5.45 -5.94 -11.10
CA ALA A 185 4.88 -7.26 -11.33
C ALA A 185 5.61 -7.99 -12.47
N LYS A 186 5.40 -9.31 -12.61
CA LYS A 186 6.03 -10.11 -13.68
C LYS A 186 5.67 -9.51 -15.05
N GLY A 187 6.68 -9.29 -15.89
CA GLY A 187 6.51 -8.66 -17.20
C GLY A 187 6.53 -7.12 -17.18
N SER A 188 6.68 -6.48 -16.03
CA SER A 188 6.83 -5.02 -15.97
C SER A 188 8.08 -4.56 -16.75
N PRO A 189 7.95 -3.57 -17.66
CA PRO A 189 9.09 -3.00 -18.37
C PRO A 189 10.05 -2.25 -17.43
N ARG A 190 9.59 -1.90 -16.22
CA ARG A 190 10.40 -1.15 -15.23
C ARG A 190 11.35 -2.03 -14.42
N ARG A 191 11.26 -3.35 -14.54
CA ARG A 191 12.15 -4.28 -13.81
C ARG A 191 13.63 -4.06 -14.09
N ALA A 192 14.01 -3.75 -15.33
CA ALA A 192 15.39 -3.47 -15.68
C ALA A 192 15.93 -2.22 -14.95
N ALA A 193 15.16 -1.14 -14.93
CA ALA A 193 15.51 0.08 -14.19
C ALA A 193 15.55 -0.17 -12.67
N PHE A 194 14.62 -0.97 -12.15
CA PHE A 194 14.64 -1.37 -10.74
C PHE A 194 15.89 -2.18 -10.40
N VAL A 195 16.28 -3.16 -11.22
CA VAL A 195 17.52 -3.94 -11.01
C VAL A 195 18.75 -3.04 -11.06
N ALA A 196 18.81 -2.08 -11.99
CA ALA A 196 19.91 -1.12 -12.06
C ALA A 196 20.01 -0.26 -10.78
N ARG A 197 18.87 0.11 -10.16
CA ARG A 197 18.81 0.84 -8.89
C ARG A 197 19.17 -0.02 -7.67
N ALA A 198 18.59 -1.21 -7.59
CA ALA A 198 18.59 -2.04 -6.38
C ALA A 198 19.64 -3.18 -6.40
N GLY A 199 20.29 -3.41 -7.55
CA GLY A 199 21.29 -4.45 -7.75
C GLY A 199 20.70 -5.84 -8.03
N LYS A 200 19.44 -6.09 -7.71
CA LYS A 200 18.78 -7.40 -7.92
C LYS A 200 17.26 -7.28 -8.06
N MET A 201 16.64 -8.26 -8.73
CA MET A 201 15.17 -8.35 -8.84
C MET A 201 14.60 -9.10 -7.63
N GLN A 202 14.46 -8.39 -6.53
CA GLN A 202 13.85 -8.92 -5.30
C GLN A 202 12.91 -7.88 -4.68
N VAL A 203 11.71 -8.29 -4.31
CA VAL A 203 10.72 -7.44 -3.61
C VAL A 203 10.13 -8.19 -2.41
N PRO A 204 9.73 -7.47 -1.35
CA PRO A 204 9.69 -6.02 -1.24
C PRO A 204 11.08 -5.37 -1.18
N TYR A 205 11.19 -4.16 -1.71
CA TYR A 205 12.33 -3.27 -1.52
C TYR A 205 11.79 -1.92 -1.07
N LEU A 206 12.27 -1.45 0.07
CA LEU A 206 11.93 -0.16 0.65
C LEU A 206 13.10 0.79 0.54
N HIS A 207 12.84 2.01 0.11
CA HIS A 207 13.76 3.14 0.26
C HIS A 207 13.09 4.22 1.10
N ASP A 208 13.78 4.64 2.15
CA ASP A 208 13.34 5.75 2.98
C ASP A 208 14.15 7.01 2.65
N PRO A 209 13.53 7.98 1.96
CA PRO A 209 14.22 9.21 1.57
C PRO A 209 14.50 10.16 2.75
N ASN A 210 13.92 9.88 3.94
CA ASN A 210 14.14 10.70 5.13
C ASN A 210 15.44 10.33 5.84
N SER A 211 15.86 9.06 5.74
CA SER A 211 17.11 8.55 6.34
C SER A 211 18.17 8.15 5.30
N GLY A 212 17.77 8.04 4.01
CA GLY A 212 18.61 7.50 2.93
C GLY A 212 18.75 5.97 2.97
N ARG A 213 18.10 5.26 3.90
CA ARG A 213 18.22 3.79 4.03
C ARG A 213 17.42 3.08 2.95
N SER A 214 17.99 1.97 2.49
CA SER A 214 17.35 1.05 1.54
C SER A 214 17.44 -0.37 2.08
N LEU A 215 16.33 -1.11 2.03
CA LEU A 215 16.21 -2.42 2.66
C LEU A 215 15.49 -3.41 1.74
N PHE A 216 16.00 -4.63 1.73
CA PHE A 216 15.27 -5.80 1.28
C PHE A 216 14.75 -6.58 2.49
N GLU A 217 14.12 -7.73 2.25
CA GLU A 217 13.54 -8.63 3.24
C GLU A 217 12.43 -7.99 4.09
N SER A 218 11.27 -8.60 4.01
CA SER A 218 10.07 -8.08 4.70
C SER A 218 10.25 -7.97 6.22
N ALA A 219 11.05 -8.84 6.82
CA ALA A 219 11.30 -8.80 8.26
C ALA A 219 12.16 -7.62 8.66
N ASP A 220 13.23 -7.35 7.91
CA ASP A 220 14.16 -6.27 8.19
C ASP A 220 13.49 -4.91 7.94
N ILE A 221 12.64 -4.86 6.89
CA ILE A 221 11.82 -3.67 6.62
C ILE A 221 10.85 -3.40 7.77
N VAL A 222 10.13 -4.41 8.25
CA VAL A 222 9.18 -4.24 9.37
C VAL A 222 9.91 -3.83 10.65
N ALA A 223 11.04 -4.45 10.97
CA ALA A 223 11.86 -4.05 12.12
C ALA A 223 12.29 -2.59 12.02
N TYR A 224 12.80 -2.18 10.85
CA TYR A 224 13.18 -0.80 10.59
C TYR A 224 12.01 0.18 10.76
N LEU A 225 10.83 -0.15 10.22
CA LEU A 225 9.64 0.70 10.35
C LEU A 225 9.21 0.85 11.81
N ASP A 226 9.26 -0.25 12.57
CA ASP A 226 8.94 -0.23 14.00
C ASP A 226 9.96 0.59 14.80
N GLU A 227 11.26 0.38 14.60
CA GLU A 227 12.32 1.13 15.29
C GLU A 227 12.31 2.63 14.95
N THR A 228 12.02 2.96 13.67
CA THR A 228 12.13 4.34 13.20
C THR A 228 10.86 5.13 13.44
N TYR A 229 9.69 4.53 13.25
CA TYR A 229 8.43 5.26 13.18
C TYR A 229 7.41 4.90 14.26
N ALA A 230 7.45 3.70 14.86
CA ALA A 230 6.52 3.37 15.93
C ALA A 230 6.81 4.16 17.20
N LEU A 231 5.76 4.53 17.92
CA LEU A 231 5.82 5.12 19.25
C LEU A 231 5.35 4.09 20.28
N GLU A 232 5.91 4.12 21.47
CA GLU A 232 5.46 3.28 22.57
C GLU A 232 4.00 3.61 22.95
N HIS A 233 3.28 2.63 23.45
CA HIS A 233 1.90 2.81 23.94
C HIS A 233 1.88 3.84 25.07
N GLY A 234 1.27 5.01 24.82
CA GLY A 234 1.17 6.11 25.77
C GLY A 234 1.85 7.41 25.35
N ALA A 235 2.79 7.38 24.39
CA ALA A 235 3.37 8.58 23.81
C ALA A 235 2.43 9.18 22.78
N THR A 236 1.94 10.38 23.00
CA THR A 236 1.20 11.14 21.98
C THR A 236 2.20 11.89 21.11
N ALA A 237 1.83 12.16 19.86
CA ALA A 237 2.66 12.92 18.91
C ALA A 237 3.06 14.33 19.41
N ARG A 238 2.51 14.77 20.55
CA ARG A 238 2.84 16.03 21.23
C ARG A 238 4.11 15.94 22.10
N ASP A 239 4.48 14.73 22.54
CA ASP A 239 5.59 14.55 23.48
C ASP A 239 6.97 14.54 22.79
N VAL A 240 7.00 14.30 21.48
CA VAL A 240 8.25 14.21 20.70
C VAL A 240 8.82 15.58 20.31
N GLY A 241 8.05 16.66 20.42
CA GLY A 241 8.50 18.03 20.11
C GLY A 241 9.23 18.75 21.26
N ALA A 242 9.26 18.17 22.46
CA ALA A 242 9.74 18.86 23.66
C ALA A 242 11.18 18.57 24.06
N ASP A 243 11.85 17.55 23.47
CA ASP A 243 13.18 17.12 23.91
C ASP A 243 14.36 17.68 23.07
N GLY A 244 14.09 18.61 22.14
CA GLY A 244 15.11 19.31 21.34
C GLY A 244 15.82 20.48 22.04
N GLY A 245 15.53 20.74 23.32
CA GLY A 245 15.91 21.98 24.01
C GLY A 245 16.80 21.89 25.24
N ARG A 246 17.51 20.79 25.51
CA ARG A 246 18.50 20.78 26.59
C ARG A 246 19.86 21.27 26.10
N ARG A 247 20.12 22.51 26.42
CA ARG A 247 21.38 23.24 26.28
C ARG A 247 22.53 22.49 26.95
N VAL A 248 23.61 22.37 26.20
CA VAL A 248 24.96 22.23 26.79
C VAL A 248 25.31 23.61 27.33
N SER A 249 25.44 23.74 28.64
CA SER A 249 26.08 24.88 29.28
C SER A 249 27.05 24.39 30.34
N ALA A 250 28.24 24.86 30.19
CA ALA A 250 29.48 24.87 31.02
C ALA A 250 30.46 23.72 30.76
#